data_156c1446b9dd355b7c63015e76e0fbb2
#
_entry.id   156c1446b9dd355b7c63015e76e0fbb2
#
_cell.length_a   1.000
_cell.length_b   1.000
_cell.length_c   1.000
_cell.angle_alpha   90.00
_cell.angle_beta   90.00
_cell.angle_gamma   90.00
#
_symmetry.space_group_name_H-M   'P 1'
#
loop_
_entity.id
_entity.type
_entity.pdbx_description
1 polymer ?
#
loop_
_entity_poly.entity_id
_entity_poly.type
_entity_poly.pdbx_seq_one_letter_code
_entity_poly.pdbx_strand_id
1 'polypeptide(L)'
;MRHGDAEPSAISDEDRPLSARGRSEVERIGSALFEHLRIDRIVASPLLRAQQTASLITPFYSHEIHIDTCAGLSPNGITDQVLAEFDEVVGSVLLVTHMPLVAGLVHALSGKRQSVQTAELFCFDMQLKAPLRSLMFNLQPTGL
;
A
#
# COMPACT_ATOMS: atom_id res chain seq x y z
N MET A 1 0.22 0.59 -2.06
CA MET A 1 -1.21 0.58 -1.71
C MET A 1 -1.54 1.76 -0.81
N ARG A 2 -2.64 2.45 -1.05
CA ARG A 2 -3.22 3.39 -0.09
C ARG A 2 -4.01 2.60 0.96
N HIS A 3 -3.99 3.03 2.24
CA HIS A 3 -4.84 2.44 3.28
C HIS A 3 -6.34 2.46 2.89
N GLY A 4 -7.15 1.58 3.47
CA GLY A 4 -8.62 1.57 3.31
C GLY A 4 -9.28 2.84 3.86
N ASP A 5 -10.55 3.06 3.55
CA ASP A 5 -11.30 4.19 4.09
C ASP A 5 -11.23 4.22 5.63
N ALA A 6 -11.11 5.40 6.23
CA ALA A 6 -10.94 5.56 7.66
C ALA A 6 -12.04 6.44 8.26
N GLU A 7 -12.36 6.20 9.53
CA GLU A 7 -13.30 7.04 10.28
C GLU A 7 -12.89 8.52 10.21
N PRO A 8 -13.85 9.44 10.08
CA PRO A 8 -13.55 10.86 9.88
C PRO A 8 -12.91 11.52 11.09
N SER A 9 -13.09 10.95 12.30
CA SER A 9 -12.60 11.52 13.55
C SER A 9 -12.10 10.44 14.51
N ALA A 10 -11.14 10.81 15.34
CA ALA A 10 -10.63 10.10 16.50
C ALA A 10 -9.98 11.12 17.46
N ILE A 11 -9.30 10.66 18.52
CA ILE A 11 -8.57 11.54 19.45
C ILE A 11 -7.46 12.31 18.70
N SER A 12 -6.78 11.63 17.77
CA SER A 12 -5.80 12.23 16.87
C SER A 12 -5.98 11.68 15.44
N ASP A 13 -5.39 12.31 14.42
CA ASP A 13 -5.39 11.78 13.06
C ASP A 13 -4.69 10.41 12.99
N GLU A 14 -3.66 10.22 13.80
CA GLU A 14 -2.88 8.98 13.87
C GLU A 14 -3.71 7.79 14.35
N ASP A 15 -4.66 8.04 15.27
CA ASP A 15 -5.53 7.03 15.90
C ASP A 15 -6.81 6.75 15.11
N ARG A 16 -7.04 7.38 13.96
CA ARG A 16 -8.21 7.11 13.13
C ARG A 16 -8.19 5.67 12.61
N PRO A 17 -9.17 4.82 13.01
CA PRO A 17 -9.25 3.45 12.53
C PRO A 17 -9.86 3.38 11.14
N LEU A 18 -9.75 2.22 10.51
CA LEU A 18 -10.55 1.91 9.32
C LEU A 18 -12.03 1.96 9.66
N SER A 19 -12.82 2.56 8.76
CA SER A 19 -14.27 2.45 8.77
C SER A 19 -14.73 1.04 8.39
N ALA A 20 -16.01 0.74 8.58
CA ALA A 20 -16.60 -0.52 8.09
C ALA A 20 -16.43 -0.66 6.56
N ARG A 21 -16.60 0.43 5.82
CA ARG A 21 -16.35 0.48 4.38
C ARG A 21 -14.88 0.17 4.07
N GLY A 22 -13.94 0.79 4.77
CA GLY A 22 -12.51 0.57 4.55
C GLY A 22 -12.07 -0.85 4.81
N ARG A 23 -12.63 -1.51 5.82
CA ARG A 23 -12.37 -2.94 6.05
C ARG A 23 -12.83 -3.79 4.86
N SER A 24 -14.04 -3.58 4.37
CA SER A 24 -14.57 -4.28 3.19
C SER A 24 -13.77 -4.00 1.92
N GLU A 25 -13.31 -2.76 1.71
CA GLU A 25 -12.42 -2.40 0.60
C GLU A 25 -11.11 -3.20 0.65
N VAL A 26 -10.48 -3.26 1.83
CA VAL A 26 -9.19 -3.97 2.02
C VAL A 26 -9.35 -5.48 1.85
N GLU A 27 -10.42 -6.07 2.38
CA GLU A 27 -10.69 -7.51 2.24
C GLU A 27 -10.87 -7.90 0.76
N ARG A 28 -11.59 -7.11 -0.04
CA ARG A 28 -11.71 -7.35 -1.48
C ARG A 28 -10.37 -7.27 -2.21
N ILE A 29 -9.58 -6.25 -1.90
CA ILE A 29 -8.23 -6.11 -2.47
C ILE A 29 -7.33 -7.27 -2.03
N GLY A 30 -7.37 -7.68 -0.76
CA GLY A 30 -6.59 -8.80 -0.23
C GLY A 30 -6.89 -10.11 -0.96
N SER A 31 -8.17 -10.41 -1.17
CA SER A 31 -8.61 -11.59 -1.93
C SER A 31 -8.10 -11.55 -3.38
N ALA A 32 -8.29 -10.43 -4.08
CA ALA A 32 -7.83 -10.29 -5.46
C ALA A 32 -6.30 -10.33 -5.56
N LEU A 33 -5.60 -9.70 -4.63
CA LEU A 33 -4.13 -9.67 -4.60
C LEU A 33 -3.55 -11.08 -4.43
N PHE A 34 -4.13 -11.88 -3.55
CA PHE A 34 -3.71 -13.27 -3.33
C PHE A 34 -3.75 -14.12 -4.61
N GLU A 35 -4.71 -13.88 -5.49
CA GLU A 35 -4.82 -14.59 -6.77
C GLU A 35 -3.73 -14.19 -7.78
N HIS A 36 -3.12 -13.00 -7.60
CA HIS A 36 -2.17 -12.43 -8.57
C HIS A 36 -0.72 -12.49 -8.11
N LEU A 37 -0.47 -12.42 -6.81
CA LEU A 37 0.88 -12.24 -6.28
C LEU A 37 1.03 -12.87 -4.90
N ARG A 38 2.12 -13.63 -4.71
CA ARG A 38 2.59 -14.00 -3.39
C ARG A 38 3.33 -12.80 -2.78
N ILE A 39 2.91 -12.37 -1.59
CA ILE A 39 3.61 -11.33 -0.82
C ILE A 39 4.54 -12.00 0.18
N ASP A 40 5.79 -11.54 0.24
CA ASP A 40 6.79 -12.04 1.19
C ASP A 40 6.87 -11.15 2.45
N ARG A 41 6.57 -9.86 2.32
CA ARG A 41 6.69 -8.87 3.41
C ARG A 41 5.71 -7.72 3.21
N ILE A 42 5.19 -7.16 4.30
CA ILE A 42 4.41 -5.92 4.30
C ILE A 42 5.17 -4.86 5.12
N VAL A 43 5.25 -3.65 4.59
CA VAL A 43 5.78 -2.49 5.32
C VAL A 43 4.69 -1.41 5.35
N ALA A 44 4.30 -0.99 6.55
CA ALA A 44 3.20 -0.06 6.73
C ALA A 44 3.61 1.21 7.48
N SER A 45 2.96 2.32 7.17
CA SER A 45 3.00 3.53 7.97
C SER A 45 2.61 3.24 9.44
N PRO A 46 3.13 3.98 10.43
CA PRO A 46 2.75 3.80 11.84
C PRO A 46 1.29 4.18 12.14
N LEU A 47 0.59 4.90 11.27
CA LEU A 47 -0.78 5.34 11.52
C LEU A 47 -1.75 4.13 11.56
N LEU A 48 -2.69 4.15 12.52
CA LEU A 48 -3.55 3.01 12.84
C LEU A 48 -4.26 2.42 11.61
N ARG A 49 -4.83 3.26 10.74
CA ARG A 49 -5.52 2.82 9.50
C ARG A 49 -4.61 2.06 8.54
N ALA A 50 -3.32 2.39 8.48
CA ALA A 50 -2.36 1.67 7.64
C ALA A 50 -1.97 0.32 8.27
N GLN A 51 -1.77 0.27 9.59
CA GLN A 51 -1.50 -0.95 10.33
C GLN A 51 -2.67 -1.93 10.23
N GLN A 52 -3.91 -1.45 10.38
CA GLN A 52 -5.11 -2.27 10.21
C GLN A 52 -5.28 -2.77 8.76
N THR A 53 -4.95 -1.94 7.76
CA THR A 53 -4.93 -2.37 6.35
C THR A 53 -3.96 -3.52 6.14
N ALA A 54 -2.72 -3.40 6.64
CA ALA A 54 -1.72 -4.45 6.57
C ALA A 54 -2.20 -5.75 7.23
N SER A 55 -2.75 -5.65 8.44
CA SER A 55 -3.22 -6.80 9.22
C SER A 55 -4.41 -7.54 8.57
N LEU A 56 -5.27 -6.83 7.82
CA LEU A 56 -6.41 -7.43 7.11
C LEU A 56 -5.98 -8.19 5.84
N ILE A 57 -4.78 -7.95 5.31
CA ILE A 57 -4.27 -8.64 4.12
C ILE A 57 -3.62 -9.97 4.48
N THR A 58 -2.93 -10.07 5.62
CA THR A 58 -2.17 -11.28 5.99
C THR A 58 -2.99 -12.57 6.02
N PRO A 59 -4.29 -12.59 6.45
CA PRO A 59 -5.06 -13.83 6.54
C PRO A 59 -5.37 -14.49 5.18
N PHE A 60 -5.21 -13.79 4.06
CA PHE A 60 -5.39 -14.38 2.73
C PHE A 60 -4.24 -15.32 2.34
N TYR A 61 -3.11 -15.26 3.03
CA TYR A 61 -1.92 -16.06 2.75
C TYR A 61 -1.75 -17.17 3.79
N SER A 62 -1.37 -18.36 3.33
CA SER A 62 -1.16 -19.53 4.20
C SER A 62 0.21 -19.55 4.89
N HIS A 63 1.14 -18.69 4.48
CA HIS A 63 2.44 -18.51 5.11
C HIS A 63 2.44 -17.25 5.97
N GLU A 64 3.30 -17.23 6.97
CA GLU A 64 3.48 -16.05 7.82
C GLU A 64 4.04 -14.88 7.02
N ILE A 65 3.36 -13.73 7.08
CA ILE A 65 3.84 -12.47 6.49
C ILE A 65 4.19 -11.52 7.62
N HIS A 66 5.45 -11.10 7.66
CA HIS A 66 5.92 -10.12 8.62
C HIS A 66 5.47 -8.72 8.23
N ILE A 67 4.93 -7.97 9.21
CA ILE A 67 4.53 -6.56 9.03
C ILE A 67 5.54 -5.68 9.78
N ASP A 68 6.31 -4.92 9.02
CA ASP A 68 7.20 -3.90 9.55
C ASP A 68 6.55 -2.53 9.56
N THR A 69 6.97 -1.67 10.47
CA THR A 69 6.54 -0.27 10.53
C THR A 69 7.64 0.65 10.02
N CYS A 70 7.30 1.53 9.09
CA CYS A 70 8.22 2.53 8.54
C CYS A 70 7.61 3.94 8.63
N ALA A 71 8.25 4.82 9.40
CA ALA A 71 7.82 6.21 9.57
C ALA A 71 7.85 7.00 8.24
N GLY A 72 8.76 6.63 7.32
CA GLY A 72 8.85 7.22 5.99
C GLY A 72 7.62 7.02 5.11
N LEU A 73 6.74 6.05 5.46
CA LEU A 73 5.47 5.81 4.76
C LEU A 73 4.29 6.65 5.29
N SER A 74 4.52 7.56 6.25
CA SER A 74 3.51 8.51 6.75
C SER A 74 3.10 9.51 5.67
N PRO A 75 1.96 10.26 5.85
CA PRO A 75 1.47 11.19 4.82
C PRO A 75 2.48 12.24 4.37
N ASN A 76 3.37 12.66 5.26
CA ASN A 76 4.44 13.64 5.01
C ASN A 76 5.77 12.99 4.54
N GLY A 77 5.77 11.71 4.22
CA GLY A 77 6.93 11.01 3.69
C GLY A 77 7.43 11.60 2.37
N ILE A 78 8.72 11.42 2.09
CA ILE A 78 9.37 11.96 0.89
C ILE A 78 9.54 10.84 -0.13
N THR A 79 8.92 11.01 -1.30
CA THR A 79 8.88 10.02 -2.39
C THR A 79 10.27 9.46 -2.74
N ASP A 80 11.26 10.32 -2.95
CA ASP A 80 12.60 9.88 -3.37
C ASP A 80 13.32 9.08 -2.27
N GLN A 81 13.09 9.40 -1.00
CA GLN A 81 13.65 8.65 0.12
C GLN A 81 13.03 7.25 0.21
N VAL A 82 11.70 7.15 0.06
CA VAL A 82 11.02 5.86 0.04
C VAL A 82 11.49 5.00 -1.13
N LEU A 83 11.61 5.58 -2.33
CA LEU A 83 12.09 4.85 -3.49
C LEU A 83 13.54 4.37 -3.29
N ALA A 84 14.41 5.17 -2.72
CA ALA A 84 15.79 4.78 -2.43
C ALA A 84 15.87 3.65 -1.39
N GLU A 85 15.01 3.69 -0.35
CA GLU A 85 14.95 2.66 0.69
C GLU A 85 14.51 1.31 0.14
N PHE A 86 13.59 1.31 -0.85
CA PHE A 86 13.01 0.09 -1.42
C PHE A 86 13.50 -0.24 -2.84
N ASP A 87 14.58 0.37 -3.32
CA ASP A 87 15.11 0.17 -4.68
C ASP A 87 15.71 -1.24 -4.90
N GLU A 88 16.35 -1.79 -3.89
CA GLU A 88 17.04 -3.10 -3.94
C GLU A 88 16.26 -4.18 -3.16
N VAL A 89 14.95 -4.11 -3.13
CA VAL A 89 14.13 -5.09 -2.41
C VAL A 89 14.17 -6.45 -3.11
N VAL A 90 14.41 -7.49 -2.32
CA VAL A 90 14.31 -8.89 -2.76
C VAL A 90 12.92 -9.43 -2.43
N GLY A 91 12.29 -10.10 -3.39
CA GLY A 91 10.94 -10.64 -3.24
C GLY A 91 9.84 -9.61 -3.46
N SER A 92 8.62 -9.96 -3.05
CA SER A 92 7.44 -9.13 -3.22
C SER A 92 7.10 -8.40 -1.93
N VAL A 93 7.22 -7.08 -1.93
CA VAL A 93 6.95 -6.23 -0.76
C VAL A 93 5.73 -5.34 -1.01
N LEU A 94 4.77 -5.40 -0.09
CA LEU A 94 3.62 -4.50 -0.08
C LEU A 94 3.91 -3.29 0.81
N LEU A 95 3.90 -2.09 0.24
CA LEU A 95 3.95 -0.83 0.98
C LEU A 95 2.55 -0.31 1.22
N VAL A 96 2.18 -0.04 2.49
CA VAL A 96 0.89 0.55 2.88
C VAL A 96 1.12 1.97 3.37
N THR A 97 0.57 2.94 2.65
CA THR A 97 0.83 4.37 2.86
C THR A 97 -0.43 5.23 2.63
N HIS A 98 -0.27 6.53 2.46
CA HIS A 98 -1.30 7.57 2.45
C HIS A 98 -1.18 8.49 1.23
N MET A 99 -2.26 9.24 0.93
CA MET A 99 -2.13 10.45 0.14
C MET A 99 -1.38 11.53 0.96
N PRO A 100 -0.56 12.39 0.36
CA PRO A 100 -0.23 12.43 -1.07
C PRO A 100 0.92 11.49 -1.48
N LEU A 101 1.62 10.87 -0.53
CA LEU A 101 2.83 10.07 -0.78
C LEU A 101 2.61 8.95 -1.82
N VAL A 102 1.51 8.19 -1.71
CA VAL A 102 1.20 7.10 -2.64
C VAL A 102 1.07 7.61 -4.09
N ALA A 103 0.45 8.77 -4.30
CA ALA A 103 0.35 9.37 -5.63
C ALA A 103 1.72 9.81 -6.17
N GLY A 104 2.59 10.31 -5.30
CA GLY A 104 3.99 10.61 -5.63
C GLY A 104 4.78 9.37 -6.06
N LEU A 105 4.65 8.28 -5.31
CA LEU A 105 5.29 7.00 -5.64
C LEU A 105 4.79 6.44 -6.99
N VAL A 106 3.47 6.42 -7.19
CA VAL A 106 2.88 5.96 -8.46
C VAL A 106 3.35 6.83 -9.62
N HIS A 107 3.39 8.17 -9.45
CA HIS A 107 3.89 9.06 -10.48
C HIS A 107 5.37 8.81 -10.80
N ALA A 108 6.21 8.69 -9.80
CA ALA A 108 7.64 8.45 -10.00
C ALA A 108 7.93 7.11 -10.70
N LEU A 109 7.13 6.06 -10.43
CA LEU A 109 7.31 4.74 -11.01
C LEU A 109 6.65 4.58 -12.39
N SER A 110 5.52 5.25 -12.65
CA SER A 110 4.75 5.08 -13.90
C SER A 110 4.87 6.26 -14.87
N GLY A 111 5.38 7.40 -14.43
CA GLY A 111 5.37 8.66 -15.18
C GLY A 111 3.98 9.32 -15.27
N LYS A 112 2.93 8.72 -14.69
CA LYS A 112 1.55 9.20 -14.81
C LYS A 112 1.08 9.82 -13.49
N ARG A 113 0.52 11.03 -13.57
CA ARG A 113 -0.14 11.69 -12.43
C ARG A 113 -1.59 11.20 -12.34
N GLN A 114 -1.98 10.68 -11.19
CA GLN A 114 -3.35 10.26 -10.93
C GLN A 114 -3.69 10.32 -9.44
N SER A 115 -4.96 10.44 -9.14
CA SER A 115 -5.45 10.24 -7.77
C SER A 115 -5.46 8.74 -7.46
N VAL A 116 -5.26 8.40 -6.20
CA VAL A 116 -5.29 7.02 -5.72
C VAL A 116 -6.44 6.88 -4.73
N GLN A 117 -7.39 5.98 -5.00
CA GLN A 117 -8.52 5.71 -4.12
C GLN A 117 -8.08 5.02 -2.82
N THR A 118 -8.94 5.02 -1.79
CA THR A 118 -8.71 4.19 -0.59
C THR A 118 -8.63 2.71 -1.00
N ALA A 119 -7.76 1.97 -0.36
CA ALA A 119 -7.41 0.58 -0.65
C ALA A 119 -6.90 0.29 -2.08
N GLU A 120 -6.77 1.29 -2.96
CA GLU A 120 -6.21 1.06 -4.30
C GLU A 120 -4.75 0.63 -4.24
N LEU A 121 -4.40 -0.38 -5.05
CA LEU A 121 -3.10 -1.00 -5.10
C LEU A 121 -2.52 -0.93 -6.51
N PHE A 122 -1.24 -0.60 -6.60
CA PHE A 122 -0.43 -0.66 -7.82
C PHE A 122 0.73 -1.61 -7.59
N CYS A 123 0.95 -2.53 -8.52
CA CYS A 123 2.07 -3.45 -8.52
C CYS A 123 3.07 -3.08 -9.61
N PHE A 124 4.33 -2.91 -9.24
CA PHE A 124 5.41 -2.56 -10.16
C PHE A 124 6.50 -3.63 -10.14
N ASP A 125 7.05 -3.94 -11.30
CA ASP A 125 8.29 -4.70 -11.40
C ASP A 125 9.48 -3.75 -11.12
N MET A 126 10.19 -4.01 -10.02
CA MET A 126 11.33 -3.22 -9.56
C MET A 126 12.67 -3.76 -10.06
N GLN A 127 12.72 -4.93 -10.71
CA GLN A 127 13.96 -5.49 -11.25
C GLN A 127 14.49 -4.66 -12.44
N LEU A 128 13.60 -3.98 -13.12
CA LEU A 128 13.97 -3.05 -14.18
C LEU A 128 14.35 -1.69 -13.57
N LYS A 129 15.49 -1.14 -13.97
CA LYS A 129 15.91 0.20 -13.52
C LYS A 129 15.02 1.29 -14.12
N ALA A 130 14.80 2.37 -13.37
CA ALA A 130 14.11 3.55 -13.91
C ALA A 130 14.82 4.03 -15.21
N PRO A 131 14.10 4.48 -16.23
CA PRO A 131 12.65 4.67 -16.34
C PRO A 131 11.88 3.42 -16.86
N LEU A 132 12.49 2.25 -16.92
CA LEU A 132 11.92 1.03 -17.51
C LEU A 132 11.04 0.21 -16.56
N ARG A 133 10.83 0.69 -15.32
CA ARG A 133 9.94 0.03 -14.36
C ARG A 133 8.52 -0.02 -14.94
N SER A 134 7.92 -1.21 -14.93
CA SER A 134 6.62 -1.41 -15.52
C SER A 134 5.55 -1.64 -14.48
N LEU A 135 4.40 -0.98 -14.68
CA LEU A 135 3.18 -1.31 -13.96
C LEU A 135 2.71 -2.70 -14.41
N MET A 136 2.70 -3.66 -13.50
CA MET A 136 2.24 -5.02 -13.77
C MET A 136 0.71 -5.09 -13.75
N PHE A 137 0.10 -4.55 -12.69
CA PHE A 137 -1.36 -4.46 -12.55
C PHE A 137 -1.77 -3.39 -11.54
N ASN A 138 -3.02 -3.01 -11.60
CA ASN A 138 -3.69 -2.12 -10.64
C ASN A 138 -4.98 -2.79 -10.16
N LEU A 139 -5.21 -2.79 -8.85
CA LEU A 139 -6.44 -3.28 -8.23
C LEU A 139 -7.17 -2.11 -7.58
N GLN A 140 -8.45 -1.96 -7.94
CA GLN A 140 -9.34 -0.93 -7.38
C GLN A 140 -10.49 -1.60 -6.62
N PRO A 141 -10.85 -1.12 -5.42
CA PRO A 141 -11.90 -1.76 -4.62
C PRO A 141 -13.29 -1.68 -5.24
N THR A 142 -13.51 -0.76 -6.18
CA THR A 142 -14.79 -0.56 -6.89
C THR A 142 -14.91 -1.37 -8.18
N GLY A 143 -13.85 -2.01 -8.64
CA GLY A 143 -13.79 -2.78 -9.88
C GLY A 143 -13.70 -4.30 -9.70
N LEU A 144 -13.89 -4.79 -8.47
CA LEU A 144 -13.79 -6.21 -8.10
C LEU A 144 -15.16 -6.80 -7.79
#